data_9a7d2983f32c5e9cec512c77aae3e2b4
#
_entry.id   9a7d2983f32c5e9cec512c77aae3e2b4
#
_cell.length_a   1.000
_cell.length_b   1.000
_cell.length_c   1.000
_cell.angle_alpha   90.00
_cell.angle_beta   90.00
_cell.angle_gamma   90.00
#
_symmetry.space_group_name_H-M   'P 1'
#
loop_
_entity.id
_entity.type
_entity.pdbx_description
1 polymer ?
#
loop_
_entity_poly.entity_id
_entity_poly.type
_entity_poly.pdbx_seq_one_letter_code
_entity_poly.pdbx_strand_id
1 'polypeptide(L)'
;MLYTRGAVLPQLLKDRILILDGAMGTMIQQRKLTEQDYRGLPESKRFENHPIDLKGNNELLNLTHPEIILDIHRQYLAAGADLIETNTFGATTVAQDDYKMPELAREMNIAAAKLARQACDEFSTPEKPRFVAGAVGPTPKTASISPDVNDPGARNVTFEQLRVAYKEQVEALYEGGADVLLVETIFDTLNAKAALFAIDEF
;
A
#
# COMPACT_ATOMS: atom_id res chain seq x y z
N MET A 1 -18.53 -9.64 7.57
CA MET A 1 -19.00 -8.64 6.56
C MET A 1 -18.98 -9.27 5.18
N LEU A 2 -20.01 -9.11 4.37
CA LEU A 2 -20.05 -9.73 3.04
C LEU A 2 -19.20 -8.93 2.08
N TYR A 3 -18.12 -9.54 1.60
CA TYR A 3 -17.21 -9.02 0.58
C TYR A 3 -17.92 -9.11 -0.77
N THR A 4 -18.56 -8.05 -1.22
CA THR A 4 -19.50 -8.15 -2.35
C THR A 4 -18.84 -7.99 -3.72
N ARG A 5 -17.83 -7.12 -3.88
CA ARG A 5 -17.20 -6.88 -5.21
C ARG A 5 -16.20 -7.97 -5.59
N GLY A 6 -15.28 -8.32 -4.68
CA GLY A 6 -14.29 -9.39 -4.92
C GLY A 6 -14.89 -10.78 -5.08
N ALA A 7 -16.14 -10.99 -4.68
CA ALA A 7 -16.79 -12.29 -4.76
C ALA A 7 -16.91 -12.87 -6.19
N VAL A 8 -16.86 -12.01 -7.22
CA VAL A 8 -16.90 -12.44 -8.63
C VAL A 8 -15.53 -12.85 -9.19
N LEU A 9 -14.42 -12.50 -8.51
CA LEU A 9 -13.06 -12.78 -8.98
C LEU A 9 -12.80 -14.27 -9.27
N PRO A 10 -13.20 -15.24 -8.39
CA PRO A 10 -12.99 -16.66 -8.67
C PRO A 10 -13.67 -17.13 -9.95
N GLN A 11 -14.82 -16.55 -10.31
CA GLN A 11 -15.49 -16.89 -11.56
C GLN A 11 -14.78 -16.24 -12.76
N LEU A 12 -14.44 -14.96 -12.67
CA LEU A 12 -13.72 -14.26 -13.75
C LEU A 12 -12.40 -14.93 -14.09
N LEU A 13 -11.67 -15.44 -13.08
CA LEU A 13 -10.41 -16.16 -13.25
C LEU A 13 -10.56 -17.51 -13.97
N LYS A 14 -11.76 -18.12 -13.97
CA LYS A 14 -12.05 -19.32 -14.79
C LYS A 14 -12.30 -18.96 -16.25
N ASP A 15 -12.85 -17.78 -16.49
CA ASP A 15 -13.30 -17.35 -17.82
C ASP A 15 -12.17 -16.66 -18.60
N ARG A 16 -11.26 -15.97 -17.93
CA ARG A 16 -10.14 -15.23 -18.53
C ARG A 16 -9.00 -14.93 -17.57
N ILE A 17 -7.86 -14.54 -18.12
CA ILE A 17 -6.75 -13.97 -17.36
C ILE A 17 -7.16 -12.57 -16.92
N LEU A 18 -6.92 -12.25 -15.65
CA LEU A 18 -7.04 -10.90 -15.10
C LEU A 18 -5.66 -10.24 -15.06
N ILE A 19 -5.60 -9.00 -15.48
CA ILE A 19 -4.35 -8.23 -15.54
C ILE A 19 -4.25 -7.34 -14.31
N LEU A 20 -3.23 -7.56 -13.51
CA LEU A 20 -2.79 -6.65 -12.45
C LEU A 20 -2.03 -5.48 -13.10
N ASP A 21 -2.07 -4.31 -12.49
CA ASP A 21 -1.26 -3.16 -12.91
C ASP A 21 0.25 -3.39 -12.63
N GLY A 22 1.03 -2.34 -12.56
CA GLY A 22 2.49 -2.46 -12.42
C GLY A 22 3.09 -1.30 -11.64
N ALA A 23 4.37 -1.09 -11.85
CA ALA A 23 5.30 -0.31 -11.07
C ALA A 23 4.84 1.13 -10.70
N MET A 24 4.14 1.29 -9.58
CA MET A 24 3.76 2.59 -9.00
C MET A 24 4.99 3.47 -8.78
N GLY A 25 6.05 2.94 -8.15
CA GLY A 25 7.26 3.70 -7.87
C GLY A 25 7.94 4.27 -9.13
N THR A 26 7.97 3.53 -10.24
CA THR A 26 8.50 4.00 -11.52
C THR A 26 7.69 5.17 -12.07
N MET A 27 6.36 5.10 -11.99
CA MET A 27 5.48 6.17 -12.44
C MET A 27 5.63 7.44 -11.59
N ILE A 28 5.83 7.29 -10.27
CA ILE A 28 6.14 8.41 -9.37
C ILE A 28 7.49 9.03 -9.72
N GLN A 29 8.54 8.22 -9.94
CA GLN A 29 9.87 8.72 -10.30
C GLN A 29 9.88 9.58 -11.56
N GLN A 30 9.05 9.26 -12.55
CA GLN A 30 8.91 10.06 -13.78
C GLN A 30 8.41 11.48 -13.51
N ARG A 31 7.71 11.73 -12.39
CA ARG A 31 7.25 13.07 -11.98
C ARG A 31 8.37 13.96 -11.46
N LYS A 32 9.54 13.40 -11.11
CA LYS A 32 10.73 14.12 -10.61
C LYS A 32 10.43 15.00 -9.40
N LEU A 33 9.62 14.50 -8.47
CA LEU A 33 9.18 15.22 -7.29
C LEU A 33 10.36 15.62 -6.40
N THR A 34 10.28 16.81 -5.83
CA THR A 34 11.24 17.38 -4.88
C THR A 34 10.83 17.11 -3.44
N GLU A 35 11.70 17.42 -2.48
CA GLU A 35 11.36 17.36 -1.05
C GLU A 35 10.13 18.21 -0.71
N GLN A 36 9.99 19.40 -1.33
CA GLN A 36 8.85 20.27 -1.11
C GLN A 36 7.53 19.64 -1.58
N ASP A 37 7.57 18.93 -2.71
CA ASP A 37 6.40 18.20 -3.22
C ASP A 37 5.99 17.10 -2.23
N TYR A 38 6.96 16.32 -1.70
CA TYR A 38 6.65 15.29 -0.68
C TYR A 38 6.05 15.90 0.59
N ARG A 39 6.42 17.15 0.96
CA ARG A 39 5.81 17.90 2.07
C ARG A 39 4.43 18.47 1.73
N GLY A 40 4.01 18.44 0.47
CA GLY A 40 2.74 19.04 0.00
C GLY A 40 2.77 20.56 -0.10
N LEU A 41 3.95 21.19 -0.20
CA LEU A 41 4.11 22.63 -0.29
C LEU A 41 3.95 23.12 -1.74
N PRO A 42 3.41 24.33 -1.93
CA PRO A 42 2.91 25.28 -0.93
C PRO A 42 1.44 25.07 -0.50
N GLU A 43 0.73 24.10 -1.07
CA GLU A 43 -0.72 23.92 -0.92
C GLU A 43 -1.13 23.55 0.51
N SER A 44 -0.26 22.78 1.21
CA SER A 44 -0.45 22.38 2.59
C SER A 44 0.79 22.69 3.43
N LYS A 45 0.59 23.15 4.66
CA LYS A 45 1.66 23.36 5.63
C LYS A 45 1.79 22.22 6.64
N ARG A 46 1.04 21.13 6.44
CA ARG A 46 0.98 20.05 7.42
C ARG A 46 2.34 19.44 7.74
N PHE A 47 3.21 19.31 6.74
CA PHE A 47 4.53 18.70 6.87
C PHE A 47 5.69 19.68 6.68
N GLU A 48 5.42 21.01 6.63
CA GLU A 48 6.43 22.04 6.39
C GLU A 48 7.63 21.91 7.34
N ASN A 49 7.36 21.70 8.63
CA ASN A 49 8.37 21.65 9.68
C ASN A 49 8.69 20.22 10.15
N HIS A 50 8.42 19.20 9.33
CA HIS A 50 8.78 17.84 9.68
C HIS A 50 10.31 17.70 9.82
N PRO A 51 10.82 17.01 10.88
CA PRO A 51 12.23 17.12 11.28
C PRO A 51 13.24 16.42 10.36
N ILE A 52 12.78 15.56 9.46
CA ILE A 52 13.63 14.83 8.52
C ILE A 52 13.09 14.95 7.09
N ASP A 53 13.91 14.59 6.10
CA ASP A 53 13.52 14.57 4.70
C ASP A 53 12.43 13.52 4.46
N LEU A 54 11.43 13.89 3.67
CA LEU A 54 10.28 13.06 3.32
C LEU A 54 10.36 12.50 1.90
N LYS A 55 11.30 13.00 1.09
CA LYS A 55 11.53 12.51 -0.27
C LYS A 55 11.85 11.03 -0.27
N GLY A 56 11.04 10.26 -1.01
CA GLY A 56 11.13 8.81 -1.06
C GLY A 56 10.02 8.08 -0.29
N ASN A 57 9.30 8.79 0.60
CA ASN A 57 8.08 8.25 1.20
C ASN A 57 6.92 8.37 0.21
N ASN A 58 6.86 7.43 -0.74
CA ASN A 58 5.85 7.46 -1.79
C ASN A 58 4.43 7.32 -1.26
N GLU A 59 4.25 6.66 -0.14
CA GLU A 59 2.95 6.45 0.51
C GLU A 59 2.37 7.76 1.04
N LEU A 60 3.22 8.72 1.43
CA LEU A 60 2.80 10.04 1.85
C LEU A 60 2.10 10.83 0.73
N LEU A 61 2.42 10.55 -0.54
CA LEU A 61 1.80 11.20 -1.69
C LEU A 61 0.28 10.95 -1.77
N ASN A 62 -0.23 9.90 -1.14
CA ASN A 62 -1.68 9.71 -0.99
C ASN A 62 -2.36 10.86 -0.24
N LEU A 63 -1.60 11.58 0.59
CA LEU A 63 -2.08 12.70 1.41
C LEU A 63 -1.65 14.06 0.84
N THR A 64 -0.44 14.15 0.27
CA THR A 64 0.14 15.41 -0.19
C THR A 64 -0.13 15.71 -1.66
N HIS A 65 -0.19 14.68 -2.50
CA HIS A 65 -0.45 14.79 -3.94
C HIS A 65 -1.39 13.67 -4.45
N PRO A 66 -2.60 13.55 -3.89
CA PRO A 66 -3.55 12.48 -4.26
C PRO A 66 -3.88 12.48 -5.76
N GLU A 67 -3.84 13.64 -6.42
CA GLU A 67 -4.06 13.78 -7.86
C GLU A 67 -3.02 13.03 -8.70
N ILE A 68 -1.76 12.97 -8.24
CA ILE A 68 -0.69 12.22 -8.92
C ILE A 68 -0.98 10.73 -8.85
N ILE A 69 -1.32 10.22 -7.67
CA ILE A 69 -1.62 8.80 -7.46
C ILE A 69 -2.86 8.40 -8.25
N LEU A 70 -3.90 9.22 -8.20
CA LEU A 70 -5.13 8.99 -8.96
C LEU A 70 -4.88 8.96 -10.47
N ASP A 71 -4.04 9.88 -11.00
CA ASP A 71 -3.67 9.90 -12.41
C ASP A 71 -2.91 8.62 -12.82
N ILE A 72 -1.99 8.12 -11.99
CA ILE A 72 -1.28 6.87 -12.26
C ILE A 72 -2.26 5.69 -12.32
N HIS A 73 -3.19 5.58 -11.37
CA HIS A 73 -4.22 4.54 -11.39
C HIS A 73 -5.06 4.60 -12.68
N ARG A 74 -5.47 5.79 -13.09
CA ARG A 74 -6.22 5.99 -14.34
C ARG A 74 -5.44 5.54 -15.58
N GLN A 75 -4.13 5.80 -15.63
CA GLN A 75 -3.28 5.36 -16.73
C GLN A 75 -3.24 3.83 -16.84
N TYR A 76 -3.06 3.11 -15.73
CA TYR A 76 -3.08 1.65 -15.73
C TYR A 76 -4.45 1.08 -16.12
N LEU A 77 -5.54 1.65 -15.61
CA LEU A 77 -6.89 1.24 -15.97
C LEU A 77 -7.22 1.50 -17.44
N ALA A 78 -6.78 2.65 -17.98
CA ALA A 78 -6.91 2.98 -19.40
C ALA A 78 -6.10 2.03 -20.30
N ALA A 79 -4.92 1.58 -19.82
CA ALA A 79 -4.12 0.56 -20.50
C ALA A 79 -4.75 -0.84 -20.45
N GLY A 80 -5.77 -1.06 -19.60
CA GLY A 80 -6.54 -2.29 -19.59
C GLY A 80 -6.43 -3.14 -18.33
N ALA A 81 -5.72 -2.70 -17.27
CA ALA A 81 -5.62 -3.42 -16.01
C ALA A 81 -7.02 -3.73 -15.44
N ASP A 82 -7.19 -4.93 -14.93
CA ASP A 82 -8.41 -5.39 -14.25
C ASP A 82 -8.35 -5.12 -12.74
N LEU A 83 -7.15 -5.24 -12.16
CA LEU A 83 -6.86 -4.91 -10.78
C LEU A 83 -5.78 -3.82 -10.73
N ILE A 84 -5.90 -2.91 -9.78
CA ILE A 84 -4.86 -1.93 -9.46
C ILE A 84 -4.45 -2.04 -8.00
N GLU A 85 -3.15 -1.95 -7.75
CA GLU A 85 -2.59 -1.98 -6.40
C GLU A 85 -2.67 -0.60 -5.76
N THR A 86 -2.99 -0.56 -4.47
CA THR A 86 -2.90 0.69 -3.70
C THR A 86 -1.46 1.14 -3.53
N ASN A 87 -1.22 2.44 -3.44
CA ASN A 87 0.10 3.00 -3.13
C ASN A 87 0.39 2.89 -1.61
N THR A 88 0.56 1.65 -1.13
CA THR A 88 0.68 1.33 0.30
C THR A 88 1.78 0.31 0.63
N PHE A 89 2.72 0.12 -0.30
CA PHE A 89 3.79 -0.87 -0.18
C PHE A 89 4.55 -0.78 1.16
N GLY A 90 4.89 0.43 1.61
CA GLY A 90 5.55 0.73 2.87
C GLY A 90 4.66 1.45 3.90
N ALA A 91 3.33 1.32 3.81
CA ALA A 91 2.40 2.05 4.68
C ALA A 91 2.08 1.32 6.01
N THR A 92 3.07 0.65 6.60
CA THR A 92 2.94 0.09 7.97
C THR A 92 3.52 1.05 9.01
N THR A 93 3.07 0.96 10.25
CA THR A 93 3.68 1.71 11.37
C THR A 93 5.17 1.44 11.50
N VAL A 94 5.61 0.20 11.22
CA VAL A 94 7.03 -0.21 11.27
C VAL A 94 7.86 0.47 10.17
N ALA A 95 7.32 0.61 8.96
CA ALA A 95 8.02 1.26 7.86
C ALA A 95 7.98 2.79 7.97
N GLN A 96 6.86 3.36 8.39
CA GLN A 96 6.70 4.80 8.56
C GLN A 96 7.47 5.36 9.76
N ASP A 97 7.93 4.50 10.68
CA ASP A 97 8.85 4.87 11.77
C ASP A 97 10.19 5.45 11.24
N ASP A 98 10.67 4.96 10.09
CA ASP A 98 11.86 5.49 9.43
C ASP A 98 11.70 6.97 9.01
N TYR A 99 10.48 7.38 8.74
CA TYR A 99 10.10 8.77 8.44
C TYR A 99 9.56 9.53 9.67
N LYS A 100 9.61 8.95 10.87
CA LYS A 100 9.07 9.52 12.12
C LYS A 100 7.60 9.95 12.01
N MET A 101 6.80 9.11 11.34
CA MET A 101 5.36 9.34 11.18
C MET A 101 4.52 8.04 11.21
N PRO A 102 4.84 7.09 12.15
CA PRO A 102 4.09 5.82 12.23
C PRO A 102 2.59 6.05 12.48
N GLU A 103 2.21 7.14 13.13
CA GLU A 103 0.81 7.50 13.42
C GLU A 103 -0.02 7.80 12.15
N LEU A 104 0.64 8.05 11.02
CA LEU A 104 -0.04 8.32 9.75
C LEU A 104 -0.29 7.05 8.92
N ALA A 105 0.24 5.91 9.32
CA ALA A 105 0.10 4.66 8.56
C ALA A 105 -1.37 4.37 8.22
N ARG A 106 -2.27 4.43 9.22
CA ARG A 106 -3.69 4.20 9.02
C ARG A 106 -4.32 5.19 8.03
N GLU A 107 -4.03 6.49 8.17
CA GLU A 107 -4.55 7.53 7.28
C GLU A 107 -4.08 7.33 5.84
N MET A 108 -2.80 6.99 5.63
CA MET A 108 -2.23 6.72 4.30
C MET A 108 -2.91 5.54 3.62
N ASN A 109 -3.14 4.44 4.34
CA ASN A 109 -3.80 3.25 3.79
C ASN A 109 -5.26 3.53 3.39
N ILE A 110 -6.02 4.23 4.23
CA ILE A 110 -7.41 4.60 3.92
C ILE A 110 -7.45 5.52 2.69
N ALA A 111 -6.57 6.53 2.64
CA ALA A 111 -6.52 7.47 1.51
C ALA A 111 -6.15 6.76 0.21
N ALA A 112 -5.12 5.91 0.23
CA ALA A 112 -4.68 5.15 -0.94
C ALA A 112 -5.79 4.23 -1.49
N ALA A 113 -6.46 3.49 -0.61
CA ALA A 113 -7.55 2.60 -1.03
C ALA A 113 -8.74 3.38 -1.61
N LYS A 114 -9.06 4.56 -1.04
CA LYS A 114 -10.11 5.44 -1.60
C LYS A 114 -9.75 5.98 -2.97
N LEU A 115 -8.49 6.37 -3.21
CA LEU A 115 -8.03 6.83 -4.52
C LEU A 115 -8.12 5.72 -5.57
N ALA A 116 -7.63 4.53 -5.23
CA ALA A 116 -7.73 3.37 -6.11
C ALA A 116 -9.20 3.00 -6.39
N ARG A 117 -10.06 3.04 -5.35
CA ARG A 117 -11.51 2.79 -5.50
C ARG A 117 -12.17 3.81 -6.42
N GLN A 118 -11.86 5.09 -6.25
CA GLN A 118 -12.36 6.15 -7.14
C GLN A 118 -11.97 5.86 -8.59
N ALA A 119 -10.72 5.56 -8.86
CA ALA A 119 -10.26 5.25 -10.22
C ALA A 119 -10.98 4.01 -10.78
N CYS A 120 -11.10 2.95 -10.00
CA CYS A 120 -11.81 1.74 -10.42
C CYS A 120 -13.29 2.01 -10.73
N ASP A 121 -13.97 2.83 -9.96
CA ASP A 121 -15.39 3.17 -10.17
C ASP A 121 -15.59 4.00 -11.47
N GLU A 122 -14.61 4.83 -11.84
CA GLU A 122 -14.62 5.59 -13.11
C GLU A 122 -14.49 4.68 -14.35
N PHE A 123 -13.78 3.54 -14.24
CA PHE A 123 -13.46 2.66 -15.37
C PHE A 123 -14.25 1.34 -15.37
N SER A 124 -14.97 1.01 -14.30
CA SER A 124 -15.73 -0.23 -14.24
C SER A 124 -16.98 -0.19 -15.13
N THR A 125 -17.20 -1.30 -15.85
CA THR A 125 -18.46 -1.58 -16.54
C THR A 125 -18.97 -2.96 -16.12
N PRO A 126 -20.25 -3.29 -16.38
CA PRO A 126 -20.75 -4.65 -16.12
C PRO A 126 -19.94 -5.74 -16.81
N GLU A 127 -19.43 -5.48 -18.03
CA GLU A 127 -18.65 -6.42 -18.84
C GLU A 127 -17.19 -6.46 -18.43
N LYS A 128 -16.67 -5.38 -17.84
CA LYS A 128 -15.29 -5.27 -17.41
C LYS A 128 -15.19 -4.58 -16.04
N PRO A 129 -15.57 -5.25 -14.95
CA PRO A 129 -15.40 -4.72 -13.60
C PRO A 129 -13.92 -4.52 -13.25
N ARG A 130 -13.61 -3.51 -12.45
CA ARG A 130 -12.27 -3.18 -11.97
C ARG A 130 -12.19 -3.35 -10.46
N PHE A 131 -11.05 -3.80 -9.97
CA PHE A 131 -10.86 -4.16 -8.57
C PHE A 131 -9.67 -3.45 -7.96
N VAL A 132 -9.75 -3.20 -6.66
CA VAL A 132 -8.68 -2.63 -5.85
C VAL A 132 -7.98 -3.75 -5.08
N ALA A 133 -6.70 -3.93 -5.34
CA ALA A 133 -5.81 -4.79 -4.57
C ALA A 133 -5.10 -3.94 -3.50
N GLY A 134 -5.45 -4.14 -2.23
CA GLY A 134 -4.77 -3.52 -1.11
C GLY A 134 -3.38 -4.13 -0.95
N ALA A 135 -2.34 -3.41 -1.35
CA ALA A 135 -0.96 -3.88 -1.31
C ALA A 135 -0.43 -3.91 0.13
N VAL A 136 0.03 -5.09 0.54
CA VAL A 136 0.65 -5.38 1.85
C VAL A 136 2.09 -5.83 1.58
N GLY A 137 3.01 -4.89 1.59
CA GLY A 137 4.41 -5.10 1.24
C GLY A 137 5.30 -5.50 2.41
N PRO A 138 6.62 -5.62 2.18
CA PRO A 138 7.59 -5.90 3.22
C PRO A 138 7.77 -4.71 4.16
N THR A 139 8.43 -4.96 5.30
CA THR A 139 8.92 -3.91 6.18
C THR A 139 10.45 -3.81 6.09
N PRO A 140 11.07 -2.66 6.43
CA PRO A 140 12.53 -2.52 6.46
C PRO A 140 13.18 -3.35 7.56
N LYS A 141 12.40 -3.83 8.52
CA LYS A 141 12.83 -4.70 9.61
C LYS A 141 12.38 -6.14 9.35
N THR A 142 13.24 -7.12 9.67
CA THR A 142 12.97 -8.55 9.45
C THR A 142 12.95 -9.31 10.77
N ALA A 143 12.00 -10.26 10.90
CA ALA A 143 11.83 -11.03 12.13
C ALA A 143 12.68 -12.30 12.16
N SER A 144 13.17 -12.81 11.01
CA SER A 144 14.00 -14.02 10.96
C SER A 144 15.47 -13.76 10.63
N ILE A 145 15.80 -12.61 10.04
CA ILE A 145 17.16 -12.26 9.63
C ILE A 145 17.78 -11.33 10.70
N SER A 146 18.99 -11.68 11.16
CA SER A 146 19.71 -10.81 12.10
C SER A 146 20.17 -9.52 11.41
N PRO A 147 19.96 -8.35 12.02
CA PRO A 147 20.55 -7.09 11.58
C PRO A 147 22.05 -6.97 11.96
N ASP A 148 22.56 -7.83 12.84
CA ASP A 148 23.97 -7.84 13.30
C ASP A 148 24.66 -9.12 12.84
N VAL A 149 25.73 -8.97 12.05
CA VAL A 149 26.53 -10.09 11.54
C VAL A 149 27.28 -10.85 12.64
N ASN A 150 27.52 -10.21 13.79
CA ASN A 150 28.21 -10.80 14.93
C ASN A 150 27.27 -11.43 15.96
N ASP A 151 25.97 -11.16 15.88
CA ASP A 151 24.93 -11.75 16.71
C ASP A 151 23.80 -12.36 15.86
N PRO A 152 23.89 -13.65 15.52
CA PRO A 152 22.84 -14.31 14.74
C PRO A 152 21.47 -14.34 15.42
N GLY A 153 21.42 -14.12 16.74
CA GLY A 153 20.18 -14.07 17.52
C GLY A 153 19.51 -12.71 17.56
N ALA A 154 20.22 -11.63 17.18
CA ALA A 154 19.67 -10.28 17.22
C ALA A 154 18.44 -10.13 16.28
N ARG A 155 17.45 -9.39 16.75
CA ARG A 155 16.25 -9.03 15.98
C ARG A 155 15.89 -7.57 16.24
N ASN A 156 15.49 -6.85 15.20
CA ASN A 156 15.05 -5.45 15.31
C ASN A 156 13.52 -5.29 15.25
N VAL A 157 12.81 -6.40 15.08
CA VAL A 157 11.34 -6.46 15.13
C VAL A 157 10.92 -7.87 15.56
N THR A 158 9.82 -7.98 16.29
CA THR A 158 9.20 -9.24 16.67
C THR A 158 8.04 -9.59 15.74
N PHE A 159 7.66 -10.88 15.70
CA PHE A 159 6.46 -11.34 15.02
C PHE A 159 5.21 -10.56 15.47
N GLU A 160 5.06 -10.36 16.78
CA GLU A 160 3.91 -9.65 17.33
C GLU A 160 3.84 -8.17 16.91
N GLN A 161 4.97 -7.48 16.86
CA GLN A 161 5.01 -6.11 16.36
C GLN A 161 4.63 -6.03 14.88
N LEU A 162 5.09 -6.98 14.06
CA LEU A 162 4.69 -7.07 12.66
C LEU A 162 3.21 -7.39 12.52
N ARG A 163 2.71 -8.37 13.28
CA ARG A 163 1.30 -8.76 13.28
C ARG A 163 0.39 -7.55 13.56
N VAL A 164 0.70 -6.78 14.59
CA VAL A 164 -0.06 -5.57 14.96
C VAL A 164 0.00 -4.52 13.84
N ALA A 165 1.19 -4.26 13.28
CA ALA A 165 1.37 -3.29 12.21
C ALA A 165 0.62 -3.69 10.92
N TYR A 166 0.70 -4.97 10.53
CA TYR A 166 -0.03 -5.48 9.39
C TYR A 166 -1.54 -5.50 9.61
N LYS A 167 -2.00 -5.81 10.83
CA LYS A 167 -3.42 -5.77 11.15
C LYS A 167 -4.01 -4.37 10.96
N GLU A 168 -3.35 -3.34 11.48
CA GLU A 168 -3.77 -1.96 11.26
C GLU A 168 -3.83 -1.60 9.77
N GLN A 169 -2.83 -2.02 8.99
CA GLN A 169 -2.80 -1.81 7.54
C GLN A 169 -3.97 -2.49 6.84
N VAL A 170 -4.22 -3.77 7.14
CA VAL A 170 -5.29 -4.57 6.54
C VAL A 170 -6.67 -3.96 6.83
N GLU A 171 -6.92 -3.60 8.10
CA GLU A 171 -8.17 -2.95 8.51
C GLU A 171 -8.38 -1.62 7.79
N ALA A 172 -7.33 -0.80 7.67
CA ALA A 172 -7.38 0.49 7.00
C ALA A 172 -7.61 0.35 5.47
N LEU A 173 -6.96 -0.60 4.82
CA LEU A 173 -7.16 -0.90 3.39
C LEU A 173 -8.60 -1.34 3.12
N TYR A 174 -9.15 -2.21 3.95
CA TYR A 174 -10.53 -2.64 3.84
C TYR A 174 -11.51 -1.47 4.05
N GLU A 175 -11.30 -0.65 5.09
CA GLU A 175 -12.13 0.54 5.35
C GLU A 175 -12.08 1.53 4.17
N GLY A 176 -10.93 1.67 3.53
CA GLY A 176 -10.76 2.51 2.34
C GLY A 176 -11.41 1.96 1.07
N GLY A 177 -11.81 0.68 1.05
CA GLY A 177 -12.53 0.06 -0.07
C GLY A 177 -11.72 -0.88 -0.94
N ALA A 178 -10.65 -1.49 -0.43
CA ALA A 178 -9.95 -2.59 -1.10
C ALA A 178 -10.88 -3.80 -1.29
N ASP A 179 -10.79 -4.43 -2.46
CA ASP A 179 -11.58 -5.62 -2.82
C ASP A 179 -10.85 -6.92 -2.48
N VAL A 180 -9.54 -6.90 -2.50
CA VAL A 180 -8.65 -8.00 -2.10
C VAL A 180 -7.44 -7.44 -1.35
N LEU A 181 -6.81 -8.29 -0.54
CA LEU A 181 -5.54 -7.98 0.13
C LEU A 181 -4.44 -8.76 -0.56
N LEU A 182 -3.43 -8.06 -1.05
CA LEU A 182 -2.32 -8.62 -1.80
C LEU A 182 -1.05 -8.58 -0.96
N VAL A 183 -0.67 -9.72 -0.38
CA VAL A 183 0.63 -9.87 0.30
C VAL A 183 1.69 -10.09 -0.76
N GLU A 184 2.62 -9.15 -0.89
CA GLU A 184 3.58 -9.12 -1.99
C GLU A 184 5.02 -8.85 -1.55
N THR A 185 5.97 -9.28 -2.38
CA THR A 185 7.40 -8.92 -2.34
C THR A 185 8.06 -9.15 -0.97
N ILE A 186 7.44 -9.87 -0.07
CA ILE A 186 7.97 -10.16 1.27
C ILE A 186 8.95 -11.32 1.19
N PHE A 187 10.25 -11.05 1.30
CA PHE A 187 11.31 -12.06 1.24
C PHE A 187 11.55 -12.80 2.58
N ASP A 188 11.26 -12.16 3.71
CA ASP A 188 11.32 -12.82 5.03
C ASP A 188 10.01 -13.58 5.28
N THR A 189 10.09 -14.90 5.30
CA THR A 189 8.90 -15.76 5.44
C THR A 189 8.20 -15.60 6.79
N LEU A 190 8.90 -15.16 7.84
CA LEU A 190 8.26 -14.87 9.12
C LEU A 190 7.47 -13.57 9.08
N ASN A 191 7.96 -12.55 8.35
CA ASN A 191 7.19 -11.34 8.06
C ASN A 191 5.93 -11.67 7.24
N ALA A 192 6.06 -12.50 6.18
CA ALA A 192 4.92 -12.94 5.38
C ALA A 192 3.88 -13.70 6.24
N LYS A 193 4.32 -14.57 7.14
CA LYS A 193 3.42 -15.25 8.08
C LYS A 193 2.70 -14.28 9.02
N ALA A 194 3.39 -13.23 9.48
CA ALA A 194 2.76 -12.20 10.31
C ALA A 194 1.67 -11.44 9.55
N ALA A 195 1.90 -11.11 8.27
CA ALA A 195 0.91 -10.47 7.43
C ALA A 195 -0.32 -11.38 7.18
N LEU A 196 -0.07 -12.64 6.82
CA LEU A 196 -1.16 -13.62 6.60
C LEU A 196 -1.94 -13.88 7.89
N PHE A 197 -1.26 -13.97 9.03
CA PHE A 197 -1.92 -14.13 10.33
C PHE A 197 -2.79 -12.92 10.68
N ALA A 198 -2.30 -11.71 10.40
CA ALA A 198 -3.06 -10.49 10.61
C ALA A 198 -4.33 -10.43 9.73
N ILE A 199 -4.25 -10.96 8.49
CA ILE A 199 -5.41 -11.08 7.60
C ILE A 199 -6.42 -12.11 8.12
N ASP A 200 -5.94 -13.25 8.65
CA ASP A 200 -6.80 -14.31 9.20
C ASP A 200 -7.56 -13.89 10.46
N GLU A 201 -7.00 -12.95 11.23
CA GLU A 201 -7.65 -12.36 12.41
C GLU A 201 -8.71 -11.31 12.08
N PHE A 202 -8.77 -10.84 10.83
CA PHE A 202 -9.67 -9.78 10.39
C PHE A 202 -10.97 -10.35 9.79
#